data_111a922f8b344cb40a84a4ffc64c3e23
#
_entry.id   111a922f8b344cb40a84a4ffc64c3e23
#
_cell.length_a   1.000
_cell.length_b   1.000
_cell.length_c   1.000
_cell.angle_alpha   90.00
_cell.angle_beta   90.00
_cell.angle_gamma   90.00
#
_symmetry.space_group_name_H-M   'P 1'
#
loop_
_entity.id
_entity.type
_entity.pdbx_description
1 polymer ?
#
loop_
_entity_poly.entity_id
_entity_poly.type
_entity_poly.pdbx_seq_one_letter_code
_entity_poly.pdbx_strand_id
1 'polypeptide(L)'
;MSLMRLWNQVNNVGGFLLGGGGTKRQVILSVEDEKFTLPVTPRAYKVQTEQNNRTVDIIDFGEAQLFGNPKLKKLSLSSFFPHPKHEYPFVVGDSAEPSECVAKIEKWKEAKKPVRIIITDSPVNLMVAIKSFDYKEQDGSRDIYFDLDLIEWKDLNTPMANNDKQIDEDTGLKSRPVESTPPHPKAIQRVQDFLDASKKAYGDYQHWRGMA
;
A
#
# COMPACT_ATOMS: atom_id res chain seq x y z
N MET A 1 6.88 -32.75 19.49
CA MET A 1 6.26 -31.40 19.43
C MET A 1 5.24 -31.32 20.54
N SER A 2 5.47 -30.45 21.55
CA SER A 2 4.73 -30.46 22.80
C SER A 2 3.37 -29.76 22.63
N LEU A 3 2.30 -30.43 23.06
CA LEU A 3 0.92 -29.94 23.15
C LEU A 3 0.77 -28.60 23.89
N MET A 4 1.74 -28.23 24.73
CA MET A 4 1.79 -26.94 25.44
C MET A 4 2.01 -25.72 24.53
N ARG A 5 2.69 -25.87 23.38
CA ARG A 5 2.87 -24.75 22.43
C ARG A 5 1.60 -24.44 21.63
N LEU A 6 0.80 -25.45 21.34
CA LEU A 6 -0.49 -25.28 20.68
C LEU A 6 -1.51 -24.61 21.62
N TRP A 7 -1.46 -24.89 22.90
CA TRP A 7 -2.40 -24.32 23.89
C TRP A 7 -2.18 -22.81 24.11
N ASN A 8 -0.93 -22.35 24.10
CA ASN A 8 -0.62 -20.92 24.18
C ASN A 8 -0.99 -20.15 22.91
N GLN A 9 -0.99 -20.79 21.76
CA GLN A 9 -1.39 -20.15 20.49
C GLN A 9 -2.90 -19.98 20.37
N VAL A 10 -3.67 -20.90 20.95
CA VAL A 10 -5.15 -20.84 20.95
C VAL A 10 -5.69 -19.85 21.99
N ASN A 11 -5.05 -19.69 23.14
CA ASN A 11 -5.46 -18.74 24.17
C ASN A 11 -5.28 -17.27 23.77
N ASN A 12 -4.35 -16.96 22.84
CA ASN A 12 -4.21 -15.60 22.30
C ASN A 12 -5.28 -15.23 21.26
N VAL A 13 -6.02 -16.21 20.72
CA VAL A 13 -7.13 -15.98 19.79
C VAL A 13 -8.49 -16.10 20.48
N GLY A 14 -8.56 -16.86 21.58
CA GLY A 14 -9.80 -17.15 22.30
C GLY A 14 -10.35 -16.00 23.17
N GLY A 15 -9.53 -15.00 23.49
CA GLY A 15 -9.98 -13.82 24.24
C GLY A 15 -10.96 -12.90 23.46
N PHE A 16 -11.10 -13.15 22.16
CA PHE A 16 -11.99 -12.38 21.29
C PHE A 16 -13.45 -12.88 21.30
N LEU A 17 -13.70 -14.13 21.77
CA LEU A 17 -15.02 -14.78 21.60
C LEU A 17 -15.85 -14.93 22.87
N LEU A 18 -15.36 -14.61 24.05
CA LEU A 18 -16.11 -14.75 25.30
C LEU A 18 -16.16 -13.43 26.10
N GLY A 19 -17.16 -12.70 25.79
CA GLY A 19 -17.93 -11.71 26.53
C GLY A 19 -17.35 -10.96 27.72
N GLY A 20 -17.33 -9.61 27.65
CA GLY A 20 -17.67 -8.78 28.79
C GLY A 20 -16.54 -8.11 29.57
N GLY A 21 -15.33 -8.03 29.05
CA GLY A 21 -14.33 -7.08 29.50
C GLY A 21 -13.90 -6.25 28.32
N GLY A 22 -14.15 -4.95 28.29
CA GLY A 22 -13.72 -4.08 27.21
C GLY A 22 -12.24 -4.31 26.94
N THR A 23 -11.90 -4.96 25.83
CA THR A 23 -10.53 -5.21 25.43
C THR A 23 -9.85 -3.86 25.28
N LYS A 24 -8.87 -3.59 26.15
CA LYS A 24 -8.11 -2.35 26.05
C LYS A 24 -7.52 -2.27 24.65
N ARG A 25 -7.74 -1.15 23.98
CA ARG A 25 -7.16 -0.90 22.64
C ARG A 25 -5.65 -1.12 22.69
N GLN A 26 -5.13 -1.84 21.72
CA GLN A 26 -3.72 -2.15 21.60
C GLN A 26 -3.16 -1.64 20.28
N VAL A 27 -1.92 -1.23 20.30
CA VAL A 27 -1.15 -0.92 19.09
C VAL A 27 -0.08 -1.99 18.92
N ILE A 28 -0.16 -2.68 17.81
CA ILE A 28 0.70 -3.82 17.47
C ILE A 28 1.54 -3.43 16.27
N LEU A 29 2.85 -3.51 16.42
CA LEU A 29 3.82 -3.38 15.35
C LEU A 29 4.39 -4.75 15.02
N SER A 30 4.58 -5.07 13.76
CA SER A 30 5.21 -6.31 13.35
C SER A 30 6.09 -6.13 12.12
N VAL A 31 7.23 -6.79 12.13
CA VAL A 31 8.17 -6.87 11.01
C VAL A 31 8.46 -8.34 10.77
N GLU A 32 8.09 -8.85 9.60
CA GLU A 32 8.18 -10.29 9.31
C GLU A 32 7.51 -11.13 10.40
N ASP A 33 8.26 -11.97 11.11
CA ASP A 33 7.76 -12.84 12.18
C ASP A 33 7.88 -12.20 13.58
N GLU A 34 8.54 -11.03 13.69
CA GLU A 34 8.74 -10.35 14.96
C GLU A 34 7.57 -9.41 15.25
N LYS A 35 6.92 -9.60 16.39
CA LYS A 35 5.78 -8.82 16.85
C LYS A 35 6.12 -8.04 18.11
N PHE A 36 5.66 -6.81 18.18
CA PHE A 36 5.80 -5.94 19.36
C PHE A 36 4.48 -5.23 19.63
N THR A 37 3.91 -5.43 20.81
CA THR A 37 2.75 -4.71 21.29
C THR A 37 3.22 -3.55 22.17
N LEU A 38 2.78 -2.33 21.86
CA LEU A 38 3.14 -1.18 22.69
C LEU A 38 2.63 -1.38 24.12
N PRO A 39 3.50 -1.21 25.14
CA PRO A 39 3.12 -1.35 26.55
C PRO A 39 1.98 -0.42 26.94
N VAL A 40 2.03 0.81 26.47
CA VAL A 40 1.01 1.83 26.74
C VAL A 40 0.34 2.24 25.44
N THR A 41 -0.98 2.16 25.44
CA THR A 41 -1.79 2.63 24.32
C THR A 41 -1.67 4.15 24.18
N PRO A 42 -1.34 4.68 22.99
CA PRO A 42 -1.31 6.11 22.74
C PRO A 42 -2.65 6.77 23.11
N ARG A 43 -2.58 7.94 23.77
CA ARG A 43 -3.78 8.73 24.08
C ARG A 43 -4.51 9.17 22.80
N ALA A 44 -3.76 9.48 21.78
CA ALA A 44 -4.27 9.88 20.47
C ALA A 44 -3.31 9.41 19.36
N TYR A 45 -3.88 9.15 18.21
CA TYR A 45 -3.13 8.97 16.98
C TYR A 45 -3.77 9.79 15.88
N LYS A 46 -2.98 10.23 14.91
CA LYS A 46 -3.43 11.03 13.79
C LYS A 46 -3.09 10.34 12.48
N VAL A 47 -4.12 10.06 11.68
CA VAL A 47 -3.96 9.57 10.31
C VAL A 47 -4.24 10.72 9.36
N GLN A 48 -3.27 11.08 8.52
CA GLN A 48 -3.40 12.09 7.48
C GLN A 48 -3.50 11.42 6.13
N THR A 49 -4.54 11.78 5.39
CA THR A 49 -4.76 11.35 4.00
C THR A 49 -4.88 12.59 3.13
N GLU A 50 -4.13 12.63 2.05
CA GLU A 50 -4.11 13.76 1.11
C GLU A 50 -4.22 13.24 -0.32
N GLN A 51 -4.76 14.07 -1.20
CA GLN A 51 -4.76 13.85 -2.65
C GLN A 51 -3.90 14.90 -3.34
N ASN A 52 -3.32 14.53 -4.47
CA ASN A 52 -2.50 15.45 -5.28
C ASN A 52 -3.37 16.18 -6.32
N ASN A 53 -4.38 16.89 -5.83
CA ASN A 53 -5.29 17.65 -6.69
C ASN A 53 -4.59 18.91 -7.25
N ARG A 54 -5.00 19.34 -8.43
CA ARG A 54 -4.52 20.58 -9.07
C ARG A 54 -5.71 21.41 -9.49
N THR A 55 -5.62 22.73 -9.28
CA THR A 55 -6.55 23.70 -9.81
C THR A 55 -5.97 24.29 -11.10
N VAL A 56 -6.79 24.44 -12.12
CA VAL A 56 -6.44 25.09 -13.40
C VAL A 56 -7.48 26.15 -13.72
N ASP A 57 -7.03 27.32 -14.20
CA ASP A 57 -7.89 28.38 -14.71
C ASP A 57 -8.14 28.12 -16.20
N ILE A 58 -9.42 28.08 -16.59
CA ILE A 58 -9.86 27.92 -17.97
C ILE A 58 -10.51 29.23 -18.40
N ILE A 59 -10.06 29.81 -19.53
CA ILE A 59 -10.62 31.02 -20.10
C ILE A 59 -12.13 30.79 -20.37
N ASP A 60 -12.94 31.77 -20.00
CA ASP A 60 -14.42 31.76 -20.11
C ASP A 60 -15.17 30.73 -19.24
N PHE A 61 -14.46 29.85 -18.52
CA PHE A 61 -15.08 28.87 -17.64
C PHE A 61 -14.80 29.15 -16.15
N GLY A 62 -13.63 29.72 -15.82
CA GLY A 62 -13.16 29.91 -14.46
C GLY A 62 -12.30 28.75 -13.95
N GLU A 63 -12.19 28.66 -12.64
CA GLU A 63 -11.37 27.61 -11.99
C GLU A 63 -12.00 26.22 -12.10
N ALA A 64 -11.20 25.25 -12.54
CA ALA A 64 -11.55 23.84 -12.55
C ALA A 64 -10.57 23.04 -11.69
N GLN A 65 -11.08 22.12 -10.86
CA GLN A 65 -10.25 21.26 -10.05
C GLN A 65 -10.06 19.88 -10.70
N LEU A 66 -8.82 19.52 -10.95
CA LEU A 66 -8.42 18.21 -11.44
C LEU A 66 -8.10 17.31 -10.24
N PHE A 67 -8.73 16.13 -10.18
CA PHE A 67 -8.46 15.15 -9.17
C PHE A 67 -7.15 14.41 -9.48
N GLY A 68 -6.24 14.39 -8.50
CA GLY A 68 -4.98 13.67 -8.59
C GLY A 68 -5.00 12.35 -7.83
N ASN A 69 -3.93 11.59 -7.94
CA ASN A 69 -3.76 10.35 -7.20
C ASN A 69 -3.60 10.60 -5.68
N PRO A 70 -4.05 9.67 -4.82
CA PRO A 70 -3.85 9.78 -3.39
C PRO A 70 -2.36 9.76 -3.04
N LYS A 71 -1.95 10.63 -2.11
CA LYS A 71 -0.63 10.60 -1.50
C LYS A 71 -0.54 9.48 -0.48
N LEU A 72 0.67 9.14 -0.06
CA LEU A 72 0.90 8.16 1.00
C LEU A 72 0.31 8.68 2.33
N LYS A 73 -0.38 7.81 3.02
CA LYS A 73 -0.92 8.13 4.35
C LYS A 73 0.21 8.33 5.34
N LYS A 74 0.03 9.29 6.23
CA LYS A 74 0.94 9.55 7.35
C LYS A 74 0.22 9.22 8.63
N LEU A 75 0.90 8.52 9.54
CA LEU A 75 0.39 8.17 10.85
C LEU A 75 1.37 8.67 11.91
N SER A 76 0.89 9.50 12.80
CA SER A 76 1.68 10.00 13.95
C SER A 76 1.02 9.54 15.24
N LEU A 77 1.84 9.06 16.16
CA LEU A 77 1.41 8.65 17.50
C LEU A 77 2.48 8.99 18.55
N SER A 78 2.03 9.30 19.74
CA SER A 78 2.87 9.62 20.89
C SER A 78 2.48 8.74 22.07
N SER A 79 3.47 8.15 22.73
CA SER A 79 3.26 7.32 23.91
C SER A 79 4.53 7.30 24.78
N PHE A 80 4.60 6.37 25.71
CA PHE A 80 5.80 6.17 26.51
C PHE A 80 6.01 4.69 26.83
N PHE A 81 7.24 4.33 27.13
CA PHE A 81 7.64 3.03 27.63
C PHE A 81 7.82 3.13 29.15
N PRO A 82 6.97 2.45 29.92
CA PRO A 82 7.03 2.50 31.38
C PRO A 82 8.22 1.67 31.89
N HIS A 83 8.91 2.18 32.88
CA HIS A 83 9.93 1.39 33.58
C HIS A 83 9.25 0.26 34.39
N PRO A 84 9.78 -0.98 34.42
CA PRO A 84 9.16 -2.14 35.06
C PRO A 84 8.86 -1.97 36.55
N LYS A 85 9.58 -1.04 37.23
CA LYS A 85 9.31 -0.70 38.63
C LYS A 85 8.02 0.09 38.85
N HIS A 86 7.45 0.67 37.77
CA HIS A 86 6.21 1.44 37.83
C HIS A 86 5.03 0.54 37.44
N GLU A 87 4.24 0.16 38.42
CA GLU A 87 3.04 -0.65 38.20
C GLU A 87 1.89 0.24 37.73
N TYR A 88 1.81 0.53 36.42
CA TYR A 88 0.71 1.26 35.86
C TYR A 88 -0.47 0.32 35.48
N PRO A 89 -1.69 0.58 35.96
CA PRO A 89 -2.84 -0.30 35.71
C PRO A 89 -3.32 -0.29 34.25
N PHE A 90 -2.82 0.61 33.43
CA PHE A 90 -3.17 0.77 32.03
C PHE A 90 -2.17 0.12 31.06
N VAL A 91 -1.10 -0.48 31.53
CA VAL A 91 -0.19 -1.25 30.70
C VAL A 91 -0.89 -2.47 30.12
N VAL A 92 -0.78 -2.68 28.82
CA VAL A 92 -1.47 -3.75 28.07
C VAL A 92 -0.55 -4.55 27.18
N GLY A 93 0.64 -4.05 26.88
CA GLY A 93 1.64 -4.70 26.03
C GLY A 93 2.74 -5.41 26.84
N ASP A 94 3.85 -5.70 26.16
CA ASP A 94 5.00 -6.34 26.77
C ASP A 94 5.66 -5.41 27.76
N SER A 95 5.89 -5.89 28.98
CA SER A 95 6.59 -5.17 30.05
C SER A 95 8.10 -5.38 29.91
N ALA A 96 8.69 -4.91 28.80
CA ALA A 96 10.13 -4.91 28.58
C ALA A 96 10.77 -3.62 29.14
N GLU A 97 12.07 -3.64 29.36
CA GLU A 97 12.83 -2.45 29.71
C GLU A 97 12.66 -1.35 28.63
N PRO A 98 12.46 -0.08 28.99
CA PRO A 98 12.28 0.99 28.01
C PRO A 98 13.41 1.09 26.97
N SER A 99 14.66 0.86 27.41
CA SER A 99 15.83 0.82 26.53
C SER A 99 15.77 -0.28 25.48
N GLU A 100 15.24 -1.46 25.83
CA GLU A 100 15.06 -2.57 24.89
C GLU A 100 13.94 -2.25 23.86
N CYS A 101 12.88 -1.60 24.31
CA CYS A 101 11.80 -1.16 23.41
C CYS A 101 12.31 -0.13 22.38
N VAL A 102 13.13 0.83 22.83
CA VAL A 102 13.77 1.81 21.95
C VAL A 102 14.69 1.11 20.95
N ALA A 103 15.61 0.27 21.44
CA ALA A 103 16.55 -0.45 20.60
C ALA A 103 15.85 -1.32 19.53
N LYS A 104 14.70 -1.90 19.87
CA LYS A 104 13.89 -2.69 18.94
C LYS A 104 13.32 -1.85 17.79
N ILE A 105 12.79 -0.67 18.10
CA ILE A 105 12.25 0.24 17.07
C ILE A 105 13.38 0.81 16.22
N GLU A 106 14.50 1.19 16.82
CA GLU A 106 15.68 1.66 16.08
C GLU A 106 16.21 0.59 15.13
N LYS A 107 16.36 -0.65 15.61
CA LYS A 107 16.75 -1.79 14.78
C LYS A 107 15.83 -1.95 13.55
N TRP A 108 14.51 -1.82 13.72
CA TRP A 108 13.57 -1.90 12.61
C TRP A 108 13.69 -0.73 11.64
N LYS A 109 13.94 0.49 12.15
CA LYS A 109 14.20 1.67 11.33
C LYS A 109 15.47 1.50 10.48
N GLU A 110 16.54 0.99 11.07
CA GLU A 110 17.82 0.73 10.39
C GLU A 110 17.71 -0.41 9.36
N ALA A 111 16.94 -1.44 9.66
CA ALA A 111 16.72 -2.58 8.77
C ALA A 111 16.01 -2.17 7.44
N LYS A 112 15.41 -0.97 7.38
CA LYS A 112 14.69 -0.44 6.20
C LYS A 112 13.60 -1.39 5.67
N LYS A 113 13.00 -2.18 6.56
CA LYS A 113 11.92 -3.10 6.24
C LYS A 113 10.57 -2.46 6.53
N PRO A 114 9.54 -2.81 5.75
CA PRO A 114 8.19 -2.33 6.04
C PRO A 114 7.69 -2.94 7.35
N VAL A 115 7.08 -2.10 8.16
CA VAL A 115 6.45 -2.45 9.43
C VAL A 115 4.95 -2.50 9.23
N ARG A 116 4.30 -3.53 9.71
CA ARG A 116 2.84 -3.57 9.77
C ARG A 116 2.38 -2.99 11.09
N ILE A 117 1.52 -1.97 11.03
CA ILE A 117 0.86 -1.42 12.21
C ILE A 117 -0.61 -1.78 12.22
N ILE A 118 -1.07 -2.30 13.37
CA ILE A 118 -2.46 -2.61 13.65
C ILE A 118 -2.86 -1.91 14.94
N ILE A 119 -3.94 -1.14 14.88
CA ILE A 119 -4.57 -0.58 16.08
C ILE A 119 -5.91 -1.30 16.25
N THR A 120 -6.06 -2.06 17.34
CA THR A 120 -7.30 -2.81 17.60
C THR A 120 -8.48 -1.84 17.76
N ASP A 121 -9.67 -2.28 17.41
CA ASP A 121 -10.89 -1.47 17.43
C ASP A 121 -10.80 -0.17 16.63
N SER A 122 -10.01 -0.20 15.53
CA SER A 122 -9.86 0.91 14.60
C SER A 122 -9.64 0.41 13.16
N PRO A 123 -9.93 1.25 12.15
CA PRO A 123 -9.68 0.88 10.75
C PRO A 123 -8.19 0.89 10.37
N VAL A 124 -7.28 1.09 11.34
CA VAL A 124 -5.85 1.19 11.08
C VAL A 124 -5.21 -0.20 11.02
N ASN A 125 -4.91 -0.64 9.80
CA ASN A 125 -4.13 -1.83 9.49
C ASN A 125 -3.34 -1.51 8.22
N LEU A 126 -2.11 -1.05 8.38
CA LEU A 126 -1.31 -0.49 7.29
C LEU A 126 0.09 -1.06 7.30
N MET A 127 0.65 -1.23 6.09
CA MET A 127 2.09 -1.38 5.93
C MET A 127 2.71 0.01 5.91
N VAL A 128 3.70 0.25 6.74
CA VAL A 128 4.31 1.56 6.95
C VAL A 128 5.83 1.45 7.00
N ALA A 129 6.49 2.55 6.71
CA ALA A 129 7.91 2.76 6.99
C ALA A 129 8.04 3.75 8.15
N ILE A 130 9.01 3.55 9.02
CA ILE A 130 9.32 4.47 10.10
C ILE A 130 9.99 5.70 9.48
N LYS A 131 9.35 6.86 9.59
CA LYS A 131 9.87 8.14 9.10
C LYS A 131 10.76 8.80 10.14
N SER A 132 10.24 8.99 11.35
CA SER A 132 10.99 9.49 12.50
C SER A 132 10.58 8.75 13.76
N PHE A 133 11.52 8.61 14.65
CA PHE A 133 11.33 8.08 15.98
C PHE A 133 12.17 8.94 16.91
N ASP A 134 11.49 9.77 17.70
CA ASP A 134 12.10 10.71 18.63
C ASP A 134 11.71 10.29 20.03
N TYR A 135 12.67 10.20 20.92
CA TYR A 135 12.42 9.78 22.29
C TYR A 135 13.19 10.63 23.29
N LYS A 136 12.65 10.76 24.47
CA LYS A 136 13.23 11.52 25.57
C LYS A 136 12.91 10.89 26.92
N GLU A 137 13.83 10.99 27.84
CA GLU A 137 13.59 10.73 29.24
C GLU A 137 13.25 12.05 29.93
N GLN A 138 12.27 12.07 30.80
CA GLN A 138 11.85 13.23 31.56
C GLN A 138 11.49 12.81 33.01
N ASP A 139 11.49 13.79 33.92
CA ASP A 139 11.04 13.64 35.32
C ASP A 139 11.85 12.66 36.18
N GLY A 140 12.99 12.14 35.67
CA GLY A 140 13.83 11.20 36.42
C GLY A 140 13.14 9.86 36.73
N SER A 141 11.96 9.60 36.11
CA SER A 141 11.17 8.39 36.32
C SER A 141 11.76 7.16 35.64
N ARG A 142 12.74 7.34 34.75
CA ARG A 142 13.26 6.31 33.81
C ARG A 142 12.24 5.81 32.80
N ASP A 143 11.09 6.45 32.73
CA ASP A 143 10.14 6.22 31.64
C ASP A 143 10.61 6.94 30.40
N ILE A 144 10.54 6.31 29.25
CA ILE A 144 10.96 6.91 27.98
C ILE A 144 9.73 7.30 27.18
N TYR A 145 9.53 8.60 27.01
CA TYR A 145 8.50 9.17 26.15
C TYR A 145 8.97 9.20 24.72
N PHE A 146 8.07 8.88 23.77
CA PHE A 146 8.43 8.86 22.37
C PHE A 146 7.33 9.40 21.47
N ASP A 147 7.77 9.94 20.35
CA ASP A 147 6.96 10.34 19.21
C ASP A 147 7.38 9.51 18.00
N LEU A 148 6.41 8.85 17.37
CA LEU A 148 6.62 7.95 16.24
C LEU A 148 5.83 8.43 15.04
N ASP A 149 6.53 8.83 13.98
CA ASP A 149 5.96 9.19 12.70
C ASP A 149 6.18 8.07 11.68
N LEU A 150 5.09 7.62 11.11
CA LEU A 150 5.03 6.54 10.15
C LEU A 150 4.46 7.05 8.82
N ILE A 151 4.95 6.51 7.72
CA ILE A 151 4.43 6.78 6.38
C ILE A 151 4.01 5.47 5.72
N GLU A 152 2.88 5.47 5.04
CA GLU A 152 2.38 4.32 4.31
C GLU A 152 3.45 3.80 3.33
N TRP A 153 3.71 2.52 3.38
CA TRP A 153 4.56 1.85 2.42
C TRP A 153 3.71 1.10 1.40
N LYS A 154 4.00 1.29 0.12
CA LYS A 154 3.35 0.58 -0.98
C LYS A 154 4.39 -0.17 -1.78
N ASP A 155 4.14 -1.44 -2.02
CA ASP A 155 4.97 -2.22 -2.92
C ASP A 155 4.82 -1.70 -4.36
N LEU A 156 5.95 -1.36 -4.97
CA LEU A 156 5.99 -0.94 -6.36
C LEU A 156 6.06 -2.18 -7.26
N ASN A 157 4.96 -2.92 -7.36
CA ASN A 157 4.81 -3.89 -8.44
C ASN A 157 4.66 -3.14 -9.76
N THR A 158 5.78 -2.67 -10.30
CA THR A 158 5.83 -2.29 -11.71
C THR A 158 5.62 -3.56 -12.53
N PRO A 159 4.49 -3.68 -13.29
CA PRO A 159 4.42 -4.75 -14.25
C PRO A 159 5.65 -4.59 -15.16
N MET A 160 6.58 -5.54 -15.10
CA MET A 160 7.60 -5.62 -16.12
C MET A 160 6.85 -5.76 -17.43
N ALA A 161 6.96 -4.76 -18.29
CA ALA A 161 6.52 -4.92 -19.66
C ALA A 161 7.28 -6.14 -20.16
N ASN A 162 6.56 -7.24 -20.40
CA ASN A 162 7.11 -8.39 -21.05
C ASN A 162 7.64 -7.89 -22.38
N ASN A 163 8.94 -7.67 -22.44
CA ASN A 163 9.66 -7.31 -23.67
C ASN A 163 9.80 -8.52 -24.62
N ASP A 164 8.96 -9.54 -24.45
CA ASP A 164 8.85 -10.67 -25.40
C ASP A 164 8.20 -10.29 -26.74
N LYS A 165 8.13 -8.98 -27.04
CA LYS A 165 7.89 -8.54 -28.40
C LYS A 165 9.17 -8.78 -29.18
N GLN A 166 9.14 -9.86 -29.97
CA GLN A 166 10.16 -10.19 -30.91
C GLN A 166 10.61 -8.93 -31.67
N ILE A 167 11.87 -8.58 -31.46
CA ILE A 167 12.54 -7.56 -32.26
C ILE A 167 12.87 -8.29 -33.56
N ASP A 168 12.38 -7.81 -34.67
CA ASP A 168 12.79 -8.28 -35.99
C ASP A 168 14.32 -8.08 -36.11
N GLU A 169 15.05 -9.17 -36.22
CA GLU A 169 16.52 -9.16 -36.29
C GLU A 169 17.07 -8.35 -37.51
N ASP A 170 16.26 -8.23 -38.59
CA ASP A 170 16.64 -7.51 -39.81
C ASP A 170 16.45 -5.99 -39.71
N THR A 171 15.49 -5.50 -38.95
CA THR A 171 15.16 -4.07 -38.93
C THR A 171 15.38 -3.41 -37.59
N GLY A 172 15.59 -4.18 -36.50
CA GLY A 172 15.70 -3.66 -35.13
C GLY A 172 14.44 -2.99 -34.58
N LEU A 173 13.33 -3.06 -35.31
CA LEU A 173 12.07 -2.44 -34.93
C LEU A 173 11.17 -3.42 -34.18
N LYS A 174 10.47 -2.94 -33.17
CA LYS A 174 9.47 -3.73 -32.47
C LYS A 174 8.30 -4.02 -33.39
N SER A 175 7.95 -5.30 -33.57
CA SER A 175 6.76 -5.70 -34.32
C SER A 175 5.51 -5.07 -33.68
N ARG A 176 4.69 -4.39 -34.48
CA ARG A 176 3.38 -3.90 -34.04
C ARG A 176 2.44 -5.08 -33.82
N PRO A 177 1.55 -5.02 -32.82
CA PRO A 177 0.50 -6.02 -32.69
C PRO A 177 -0.33 -6.05 -33.98
N VAL A 178 -0.50 -7.23 -34.55
CA VAL A 178 -1.19 -7.45 -35.84
C VAL A 178 -2.72 -7.32 -35.71
N GLU A 179 -3.24 -6.80 -34.61
CA GLU A 179 -4.68 -6.74 -34.32
C GLU A 179 -5.50 -5.79 -35.22
N SER A 180 -4.86 -5.02 -36.10
CA SER A 180 -5.57 -4.06 -36.95
C SER A 180 -5.09 -3.97 -38.39
N THR A 181 -4.45 -4.98 -38.94
CA THR A 181 -4.22 -5.01 -40.39
C THR A 181 -5.54 -5.29 -41.06
N PRO A 182 -6.04 -4.38 -41.88
CA PRO A 182 -7.23 -4.68 -42.68
C PRO A 182 -6.91 -5.89 -43.55
N PRO A 183 -7.88 -6.78 -43.79
CA PRO A 183 -7.66 -7.96 -44.62
C PRO A 183 -7.15 -7.54 -46.01
N HIS A 184 -6.09 -8.19 -46.46
CA HIS A 184 -5.56 -7.92 -47.82
C HIS A 184 -6.68 -8.05 -48.86
N PRO A 185 -6.85 -7.05 -49.75
CA PRO A 185 -7.85 -7.14 -50.81
C PRO A 185 -7.54 -8.31 -51.74
N LYS A 186 -8.53 -9.12 -52.04
CA LYS A 186 -8.41 -10.16 -53.05
C LYS A 186 -8.22 -9.51 -54.42
N ALA A 187 -7.39 -10.09 -55.28
CA ALA A 187 -7.21 -9.62 -56.65
C ALA A 187 -8.53 -9.59 -57.40
N ILE A 188 -8.92 -8.40 -57.88
CA ILE A 188 -10.18 -8.17 -58.57
C ILE A 188 -9.92 -8.12 -60.08
N GLN A 189 -10.48 -9.06 -60.84
CA GLN A 189 -10.23 -9.14 -62.29
C GLN A 189 -11.16 -8.26 -63.14
N ARG A 190 -12.42 -8.08 -62.79
CA ARG A 190 -13.40 -7.20 -63.45
C ARG A 190 -14.46 -6.73 -62.47
N VAL A 191 -14.69 -5.45 -62.40
CA VAL A 191 -15.72 -4.80 -61.59
C VAL A 191 -16.36 -3.69 -62.39
N GLN A 192 -17.65 -3.48 -62.23
CA GLN A 192 -18.43 -2.43 -62.90
C GLN A 192 -18.60 -1.20 -62.06
N ASP A 193 -18.40 -1.32 -60.72
CA ASP A 193 -18.64 -0.26 -59.77
C ASP A 193 -17.74 -0.46 -58.51
N PHE A 194 -17.44 0.63 -57.79
CA PHE A 194 -16.64 0.62 -56.54
C PHE A 194 -17.28 -0.23 -55.45
N LEU A 195 -18.60 -0.32 -55.39
CA LEU A 195 -19.32 -1.17 -54.44
C LEU A 195 -19.09 -2.65 -54.75
N ASP A 196 -19.09 -3.03 -56.01
CA ASP A 196 -18.84 -4.39 -56.46
C ASP A 196 -17.37 -4.78 -56.24
N ALA A 197 -16.46 -3.82 -56.43
CA ALA A 197 -15.06 -3.96 -56.08
C ALA A 197 -14.84 -4.23 -54.59
N SER A 198 -15.47 -3.45 -53.72
CA SER A 198 -15.42 -3.63 -52.28
C SER A 198 -15.96 -5.00 -51.85
N LYS A 199 -17.08 -5.42 -52.37
CA LYS A 199 -17.67 -6.74 -52.11
C LYS A 199 -16.77 -7.88 -52.55
N LYS A 200 -16.13 -7.78 -53.69
CA LYS A 200 -15.22 -8.82 -54.23
C LYS A 200 -13.89 -8.87 -53.45
N ALA A 201 -13.36 -7.71 -53.04
CA ALA A 201 -12.09 -7.61 -52.34
C ALA A 201 -12.21 -8.04 -50.87
N TYR A 202 -13.24 -7.55 -50.19
CA TYR A 202 -13.37 -7.64 -48.73
C TYR A 202 -14.60 -8.45 -48.28
N GLY A 203 -15.49 -8.83 -49.20
CA GLY A 203 -16.72 -9.53 -48.87
C GLY A 203 -17.83 -8.63 -48.31
N ASP A 204 -17.61 -7.31 -48.22
CA ASP A 204 -18.53 -6.34 -47.67
C ASP A 204 -18.54 -5.03 -48.51
N TYR A 205 -19.64 -4.29 -48.42
CA TYR A 205 -19.82 -2.99 -49.10
C TYR A 205 -19.21 -1.81 -48.31
N GLN A 206 -18.81 -1.97 -47.07
CA GLN A 206 -18.43 -0.87 -46.21
C GLN A 206 -17.08 -0.24 -46.54
N HIS A 207 -16.20 -0.92 -47.26
CA HIS A 207 -14.83 -0.49 -47.55
C HIS A 207 -14.66 0.34 -48.84
N TRP A 208 -15.75 0.60 -49.59
CA TRP A 208 -15.67 1.27 -50.89
C TRP A 208 -15.08 2.71 -50.79
N ARG A 209 -15.30 3.42 -49.66
CA ARG A 209 -14.82 4.79 -49.46
C ARG A 209 -13.29 4.90 -49.36
N GLY A 210 -12.61 3.84 -49.07
CA GLY A 210 -11.15 3.78 -49.05
C GLY A 210 -10.49 3.44 -50.40
N MET A 211 -11.29 3.17 -51.41
CA MET A 211 -10.81 2.80 -52.75
C MET A 211 -10.92 3.93 -53.77
N ALA A 212 -11.50 5.08 -53.41
CA ALA A 212 -11.69 6.24 -54.30
C ALA A 212 -10.51 7.19 -54.24
#